data_0fef1b18993c03643c3a15ad0353c6d3
#
_entry.id   0fef1b18993c03643c3a15ad0353c6d3
#
_cell.length_a   1.000
_cell.length_b   1.000
_cell.length_c   1.000
_cell.angle_alpha   90.00
_cell.angle_beta   90.00
_cell.angle_gamma   90.00
#
_symmetry.space_group_name_H-M   'P 1'
#
loop_
_entity.id
_entity.type
_entity.pdbx_description
1 polymer ?
#
loop_
_entity_poly.entity_id
_entity_poly.type
_entity_poly.pdbx_seq_one_letter_code
_entity_poly.pdbx_strand_id
1 'polypeptide(L)'
;MNKKGLTISVVFEAQSANYGEGMGNISSLKQLSRGDGNSYTYISRQTLRYSLIKQLSWDNTPVKAEGSGEKTVVQFSPEASITDYPEIDLFGYMKTSKGKTGGATTRNAVVRLSHAIS
;
A
#
# COMPACT_ATOMS: atom_id res chain seq x y z
N MET A 1 -14.86 0.25 -26.71
CA MET A 1 -14.14 -0.84 -25.99
C MET A 1 -14.87 -1.13 -24.70
N ASN A 2 -15.44 -2.31 -24.53
CA ASN A 2 -16.09 -2.70 -23.29
C ASN A 2 -15.00 -2.96 -22.23
N LYS A 3 -14.88 -2.08 -21.25
CA LYS A 3 -13.99 -2.29 -20.10
C LYS A 3 -14.59 -3.40 -19.23
N LYS A 4 -13.90 -4.53 -19.15
CA LYS A 4 -14.27 -5.63 -18.26
C LYS A 4 -13.55 -5.46 -16.93
N GLY A 5 -14.29 -5.58 -15.84
CA GLY A 5 -13.72 -5.68 -14.48
C GLY A 5 -13.61 -7.15 -14.07
N LEU A 6 -12.59 -7.46 -13.25
CA LEU A 6 -12.42 -8.75 -12.62
C LEU A 6 -12.37 -8.54 -11.10
N THR A 7 -13.20 -9.28 -10.38
CA THR A 7 -13.15 -9.34 -8.92
C THR A 7 -12.78 -10.75 -8.50
N ILE A 8 -11.81 -10.87 -7.61
CA ILE A 8 -11.34 -12.14 -7.08
C ILE A 8 -11.48 -12.10 -5.56
N SER A 9 -12.10 -13.12 -4.99
CA SER A 9 -12.12 -13.36 -3.55
C SER A 9 -11.28 -14.59 -3.24
N VAL A 10 -10.38 -14.45 -2.27
CA VAL A 10 -9.47 -15.51 -1.86
C VAL A 10 -9.68 -15.78 -0.37
N VAL A 11 -9.90 -17.03 -0.02
CA VAL A 11 -9.93 -17.52 1.36
C VAL A 11 -8.73 -18.45 1.54
N PHE A 12 -7.94 -18.20 2.56
CA PHE A 12 -6.73 -18.98 2.80
C PHE A 12 -6.48 -19.15 4.29
N GLU A 13 -5.85 -20.24 4.65
CA GLU A 13 -5.36 -20.48 6.00
C GLU A 13 -4.01 -19.79 6.17
N ALA A 14 -3.87 -18.99 7.23
CA ALA A 14 -2.63 -18.29 7.52
C ALA A 14 -2.40 -18.23 9.03
N GLN A 15 -1.14 -18.26 9.41
CA GLN A 15 -0.71 -17.89 10.75
C GLN A 15 -0.46 -16.38 10.81
N SER A 16 -0.23 -15.86 12.04
CA SER A 16 -0.01 -14.45 12.30
C SER A 16 1.06 -13.85 11.39
N ALA A 17 0.67 -12.91 10.56
CA ALA A 17 1.52 -12.39 9.50
C ALA A 17 1.76 -10.88 9.56
N ASN A 18 1.03 -10.12 10.37
CA ASN A 18 1.15 -8.67 10.39
C ASN A 18 1.08 -8.11 11.81
N TYR A 19 2.24 -7.75 12.33
CA TYR A 19 2.36 -7.16 13.65
C TYR A 19 2.13 -5.65 13.61
N GLY A 20 1.52 -5.13 14.68
CA GLY A 20 1.40 -3.71 14.96
C GLY A 20 2.63 -3.19 15.70
N GLU A 21 2.51 -1.99 16.20
CA GLU A 21 3.49 -1.44 17.14
C GLU A 21 3.41 -2.19 18.46
N GLY A 22 4.54 -2.70 18.92
CA GLY A 22 4.65 -3.36 20.21
C GLY A 22 4.94 -2.37 21.34
N MET A 23 4.64 -2.75 22.56
CA MET A 23 5.10 -2.04 23.75
C MET A 23 6.20 -2.86 24.44
N GLY A 24 7.41 -2.31 24.49
CA GLY A 24 8.57 -3.02 25.04
C GLY A 24 8.89 -4.29 24.27
N ASN A 25 8.91 -5.45 24.95
CA ASN A 25 9.19 -6.75 24.35
C ASN A 25 7.93 -7.49 23.84
N ILE A 26 6.78 -6.82 23.87
CA ILE A 26 5.50 -7.44 23.48
C ILE A 26 5.14 -6.94 22.07
N SER A 27 5.09 -7.86 21.11
CA SER A 27 4.56 -7.60 19.78
C SER A 27 3.10 -8.04 19.72
N SER A 28 2.22 -7.16 19.25
CA SER A 28 0.81 -7.46 19.05
C SER A 28 0.47 -7.55 17.56
N LEU A 29 -0.45 -8.44 17.22
CA LEU A 29 -1.00 -8.48 15.86
C LEU A 29 -1.85 -7.24 15.59
N LYS A 30 -1.84 -6.78 14.35
CA LYS A 30 -2.78 -5.74 13.92
C LYS A 30 -4.20 -6.26 14.00
N GLN A 31 -5.04 -5.51 14.68
CA GLN A 31 -6.44 -5.83 14.89
C GLN A 31 -7.34 -4.67 14.47
N LEU A 32 -8.55 -5.00 14.10
CA LEU A 32 -9.63 -4.06 13.88
C LEU A 32 -10.89 -4.54 14.59
N SER A 33 -11.71 -3.62 15.05
CA SER A 33 -13.01 -3.91 15.63
C SER A 33 -14.09 -3.69 14.58
N ARG A 34 -15.08 -4.59 14.56
CA ARG A 34 -16.28 -4.46 13.74
C ARG A 34 -17.46 -4.01 14.59
N GLY A 35 -18.55 -3.64 13.95
CA GLY A 35 -19.79 -3.20 14.62
C GLY A 35 -20.46 -4.27 15.48
N ASP A 36 -20.02 -5.52 15.41
CA ASP A 36 -20.44 -6.63 16.26
C ASP A 36 -19.74 -6.67 17.64
N GLY A 37 -18.80 -5.74 17.87
CA GLY A 37 -18.00 -5.67 19.11
C GLY A 37 -16.84 -6.65 19.17
N ASN A 38 -16.62 -7.47 18.15
CA ASN A 38 -15.50 -8.39 18.09
C ASN A 38 -14.26 -7.74 17.48
N SER A 39 -13.08 -8.24 17.89
CA SER A 39 -11.79 -7.88 17.32
C SER A 39 -11.31 -8.97 16.37
N TYR A 40 -10.89 -8.54 15.18
CA TYR A 40 -10.40 -9.40 14.12
C TYR A 40 -8.95 -9.05 13.82
N THR A 41 -8.11 -10.07 13.66
CA THR A 41 -6.75 -9.83 13.13
C THR A 41 -6.82 -9.56 11.65
N TYR A 42 -5.89 -8.78 11.14
CA TYR A 42 -5.84 -8.51 9.70
C TYR A 42 -4.41 -8.36 9.18
N ILE A 43 -4.26 -8.71 7.91
CA ILE A 43 -3.07 -8.37 7.14
C ILE A 43 -3.40 -7.14 6.32
N SER A 44 -2.60 -6.09 6.48
CA SER A 44 -2.87 -4.85 5.77
C SER A 44 -2.65 -5.01 4.25
N ARG A 45 -3.43 -4.29 3.47
CA ARG A 45 -3.24 -4.23 2.00
C ARG A 45 -1.82 -3.78 1.62
N GLN A 46 -1.18 -2.96 2.43
CA GLN A 46 0.19 -2.52 2.20
C GLN A 46 1.17 -3.69 2.35
N THR A 47 0.99 -4.52 3.36
CA THR A 47 1.78 -5.74 3.57
C THR A 47 1.57 -6.72 2.42
N LEU A 48 0.33 -6.93 1.99
CA LEU A 48 0.01 -7.78 0.84
C LEU A 48 0.67 -7.28 -0.43
N ARG A 49 0.56 -5.99 -0.71
CA ARG A 49 1.20 -5.35 -1.87
C ARG A 49 2.72 -5.53 -1.84
N TYR A 50 3.35 -5.25 -0.70
CA TYR A 50 4.79 -5.43 -0.55
C TYR A 50 5.23 -6.87 -0.81
N SER A 51 4.49 -7.84 -0.27
CA SER A 51 4.76 -9.27 -0.46
C SER A 51 4.61 -9.68 -1.93
N LEU A 52 3.59 -9.16 -2.62
CA LEU A 52 3.40 -9.40 -4.05
C LEU A 52 4.58 -8.88 -4.88
N ILE A 53 5.01 -7.65 -4.64
CA ILE A 53 6.13 -7.04 -5.37
C ILE A 53 7.40 -7.84 -5.15
N LYS A 54 7.67 -8.25 -3.92
CA LYS A 54 8.82 -9.10 -3.60
C LYS A 54 8.76 -10.46 -4.29
N GLN A 55 7.61 -11.11 -4.27
CA GLN A 55 7.45 -12.44 -4.87
C GLN A 55 7.55 -12.41 -6.39
N LEU A 56 7.13 -11.32 -7.01
CA LEU A 56 7.26 -11.09 -8.45
C LEU A 56 8.67 -10.64 -8.85
N SER A 57 9.57 -10.44 -7.89
CA SER A 57 10.93 -9.94 -8.11
C SER A 57 10.97 -8.62 -8.88
N TRP A 58 9.97 -7.77 -8.65
CA TRP A 58 9.95 -6.43 -9.21
C TRP A 58 10.84 -5.49 -8.41
N ASP A 59 11.49 -4.57 -9.11
CA ASP A 59 12.25 -3.52 -8.46
C ASP A 59 11.35 -2.62 -7.63
N ASN A 60 11.85 -2.24 -6.45
CA ASN A 60 11.13 -1.31 -5.60
C ASN A 60 11.08 0.06 -6.26
N THR A 61 9.90 0.63 -6.34
CA THR A 61 9.74 2.00 -6.81
C THR A 61 10.47 2.96 -5.87
N PRO A 62 11.38 3.81 -6.37
CA PRO A 62 12.11 4.74 -5.53
C PRO A 62 11.17 5.75 -4.88
N VAL A 63 11.42 6.03 -3.61
CA VAL A 63 10.69 7.01 -2.82
C VAL A 63 11.60 8.18 -2.46
N LYS A 64 11.00 9.34 -2.27
CA LYS A 64 11.68 10.56 -1.86
C LYS A 64 10.93 11.19 -0.70
N ALA A 65 11.68 11.61 0.30
CA ALA A 65 11.13 12.38 1.41
C ALA A 65 11.17 13.87 1.04
N GLU A 66 10.03 14.51 1.05
CA GLU A 66 9.91 15.95 0.80
C GLU A 66 9.32 16.65 2.01
N GLY A 67 9.95 17.74 2.43
CA GLY A 67 9.56 18.51 3.59
C GLY A 67 10.70 18.68 4.58
N SER A 68 10.39 19.26 5.72
CA SER A 68 11.33 19.41 6.84
C SER A 68 10.63 19.17 8.16
N GLY A 69 11.31 18.49 9.08
CA GLY A 69 10.78 18.16 10.40
C GLY A 69 9.51 17.32 10.34
N GLU A 70 8.54 17.65 11.17
CA GLU A 70 7.27 16.91 11.29
C GLU A 70 6.37 16.95 10.03
N LYS A 71 6.69 17.83 9.08
CA LYS A 71 5.96 17.97 7.81
C LYS A 71 6.59 17.20 6.66
N THR A 72 7.48 16.26 6.97
CA THR A 72 8.10 15.41 5.95
C THR A 72 7.10 14.38 5.44
N VAL A 73 6.89 14.36 4.13
CA VAL A 73 6.04 13.38 3.45
C VAL A 73 6.90 12.51 2.56
N VAL A 74 6.78 11.21 2.72
CA VAL A 74 7.44 10.23 1.85
C VAL A 74 6.49 9.92 0.70
N GLN A 75 6.94 10.12 -0.51
CA GLN A 75 6.18 9.82 -1.73
C GLN A 75 7.07 9.15 -2.77
N PHE A 76 6.45 8.58 -3.80
CA PHE A 76 7.23 8.06 -4.94
C PHE A 76 8.01 9.18 -5.61
N SER A 77 9.23 8.85 -6.01
CA SER A 77 10.09 9.82 -6.71
C SER A 77 9.38 10.41 -7.93
N PRO A 78 9.49 11.73 -8.17
CA PRO A 78 8.92 12.35 -9.38
C PRO A 78 9.41 11.69 -10.67
N GLU A 79 10.64 11.24 -10.69
CA GLU A 79 11.30 10.63 -11.85
C GLU A 79 10.85 9.18 -12.11
N ALA A 80 10.23 8.52 -11.11
CA ALA A 80 9.76 7.14 -11.28
C ALA A 80 8.66 7.06 -12.35
N SER A 81 8.91 6.27 -13.39
CA SER A 81 7.98 6.10 -14.51
C SER A 81 7.17 4.81 -14.37
N ILE A 82 5.95 4.82 -14.89
CA ILE A 82 5.11 3.62 -14.98
C ILE A 82 5.67 2.57 -15.94
N THR A 83 6.55 2.96 -16.85
CA THR A 83 7.25 2.03 -17.76
C THR A 83 8.33 1.23 -17.05
N ASP A 84 8.94 1.82 -16.02
CA ASP A 84 10.06 1.22 -15.32
C ASP A 84 9.60 0.45 -14.07
N TYR A 85 8.50 0.91 -13.46
CA TYR A 85 8.00 0.37 -12.20
C TYR A 85 6.55 -0.09 -12.31
N PRO A 86 6.31 -1.40 -12.53
CA PRO A 86 4.96 -1.97 -12.60
C PRO A 86 4.11 -1.71 -11.36
N GLU A 87 4.74 -1.52 -10.21
CA GLU A 87 4.06 -1.21 -8.97
C GLU A 87 3.18 0.03 -9.10
N ILE A 88 3.74 1.14 -9.57
CA ILE A 88 2.99 2.41 -9.69
C ILE A 88 2.04 2.41 -10.88
N ASP A 89 2.29 1.58 -11.88
CA ASP A 89 1.36 1.38 -12.98
C ASP A 89 0.08 0.67 -12.52
N LEU A 90 0.21 -0.40 -11.77
CA LEU A 90 -0.92 -1.22 -11.32
C LEU A 90 -1.66 -0.62 -10.11
N PHE A 91 -0.92 -0.19 -9.11
CA PHE A 91 -1.50 0.27 -7.83
C PHE A 91 -1.73 1.78 -7.76
N GLY A 92 -1.33 2.50 -8.82
CA GLY A 92 -1.50 3.94 -8.88
C GLY A 92 -0.56 4.72 -7.96
N TYR A 93 -0.60 6.02 -8.10
CA TYR A 93 0.19 6.94 -7.27
C TYR A 93 -0.44 8.33 -7.16
N MET A 94 0.04 9.08 -6.20
CA MET A 94 -0.11 10.52 -6.10
C MET A 94 1.26 11.12 -5.79
N LYS A 95 1.72 12.00 -6.66
CA LYS A 95 2.98 12.74 -6.51
C LYS A 95 2.65 14.22 -6.44
N THR A 96 3.17 14.89 -5.43
CA THR A 96 3.03 16.33 -5.27
C THR A 96 4.34 17.02 -5.63
N SER A 97 4.26 18.13 -6.33
CA SER A 97 5.42 18.99 -6.62
C SER A 97 5.27 20.31 -5.90
N LYS A 98 6.36 20.77 -5.27
CA LYS A 98 6.45 22.10 -4.68
C LYS A 98 6.96 23.06 -5.75
N GLY A 99 6.24 24.14 -6.01
CA GLY A 99 6.64 25.21 -6.93
C GLY A 99 5.55 26.27 -7.06
N LYS A 100 5.83 27.37 -7.75
CA LYS A 100 4.84 28.45 -8.01
C LYS A 100 3.59 27.96 -8.76
N THR A 101 3.70 26.81 -9.43
CA THR A 101 2.62 26.09 -10.11
C THR A 101 2.40 24.71 -9.45
N GLY A 102 2.57 24.62 -8.13
CA GLY A 102 2.44 23.36 -7.39
C GLY A 102 1.17 22.62 -7.75
N GLY A 103 1.30 21.35 -8.05
CA GLY A 103 0.19 20.47 -8.42
C GLY A 103 0.45 19.04 -7.98
N ALA A 104 -0.59 18.22 -8.06
CA ALA A 104 -0.49 16.79 -7.84
C ALA A 104 -0.67 16.05 -9.15
N THR A 105 0.26 15.16 -9.45
CA THR A 105 0.10 14.19 -10.54
C THR A 105 -0.43 12.91 -9.93
N THR A 106 -1.55 12.41 -10.44
CA THR A 106 -2.21 11.23 -9.93
C THR A 106 -2.39 10.19 -11.02
N ARG A 107 -2.32 8.91 -10.62
CA ARG A 107 -2.73 7.79 -11.43
C ARG A 107 -3.66 6.90 -10.63
N ASN A 108 -4.82 6.61 -11.18
CA ASN A 108 -5.78 5.71 -10.57
C ASN A 108 -5.24 4.27 -10.55
N ALA A 109 -5.46 3.57 -9.43
CA ALA A 109 -5.12 2.17 -9.33
C ALA A 109 -5.99 1.32 -10.27
N VAL A 110 -5.35 0.48 -11.08
CA VAL A 110 -6.00 -0.56 -11.90
C VAL A 110 -6.26 -1.80 -11.05
N VAL A 111 -5.31 -2.14 -10.18
CA VAL A 111 -5.44 -3.23 -9.22
C VAL A 111 -5.72 -2.64 -7.83
N ARG A 112 -6.75 -3.14 -7.19
CA ARG A 112 -7.15 -2.73 -5.84
C ARG A 112 -7.13 -3.94 -4.92
N LEU A 113 -6.43 -3.81 -3.80
CA LEU A 113 -6.36 -4.82 -2.76
C LEU A 113 -7.21 -4.39 -1.56
N SER A 114 -7.96 -5.32 -0.98
CA SER A 114 -8.52 -5.17 0.34
C SER A 114 -7.52 -5.62 1.41
N HIS A 115 -7.81 -5.36 2.67
CA HIS A 115 -7.18 -6.08 3.77
C HIS A 115 -7.60 -7.56 3.75
N ALA A 116 -6.74 -8.47 4.17
CA ALA A 116 -7.14 -9.82 4.52
C ALA A 116 -7.55 -9.81 6.00
N ILE A 117 -8.75 -10.23 6.30
CA ILE A 117 -9.38 -10.14 7.63
C ILE A 117 -9.76 -11.54 8.05
N SER A 118 -9.43 -11.91 9.31
CA SER A 118 -9.82 -13.21 9.91
C SER A 118 -11.31 -13.32 10.18
#